data_c0cbf638356fb9c25d90418a8090326f
#
_entry.id   c0cbf638356fb9c25d90418a8090326f
#
_cell.length_a   1.000
_cell.length_b   1.000
_cell.length_c   1.000
_cell.angle_alpha   90.00
_cell.angle_beta   90.00
_cell.angle_gamma   90.00
#
_symmetry.space_group_name_H-M   'P 1'
#
loop_
_entity.id
_entity.type
_entity.pdbx_description
1 polymer ?
#
loop_
_entity_poly.entity_id
_entity_poly.type
_entity_poly.pdbx_seq_one_letter_code
_entity_poly.pdbx_strand_id
1 'polypeptide(L)'
;ELLGIPTGFDLLDDVLSGMLPGEDLIAIVARPGEGKSWTIDKMIGNAWQLGHDVLLYSGEMSENQVGSRIDTLISNISINSITKGIWNDNTFEQYKDHIQLMTESKAALNVVTPYMLGGRNMTVPLLESMIRKFKPAVVGVDQLSLVDDTIGPREQKRVQYANITAELYKLSAKYKIPIILNVQAGRSSKDSASGIQLEHIAESDGVGQNASRVIAIKQEADSFQLSVVKNRYGDDKKTIEYMWDVDTGTYTLIGYKDEEDEEEGYHSRSERPGKGNVSQENSLQRKSRRASREIQRKVSREGIEAF
;
A
#
# COMPACT_ATOMS: atom_id res chain seq x y z
N GLU A 1 -18.13 11.96 -7.32
CA GLU A 1 -16.87 12.71 -7.19
C GLU A 1 -16.27 12.40 -5.82
N LEU A 2 -14.98 12.00 -5.76
CA LEU A 2 -14.31 11.70 -4.50
C LEU A 2 -14.11 12.99 -3.68
N LEU A 3 -14.24 12.88 -2.36
CA LEU A 3 -14.02 14.00 -1.45
C LEU A 3 -12.54 14.26 -1.19
N GLY A 4 -11.72 13.21 -1.27
CA GLY A 4 -10.28 13.22 -1.02
C GLY A 4 -9.45 12.97 -2.27
N ILE A 5 -8.12 12.96 -2.09
CA ILE A 5 -7.17 12.61 -3.15
C ILE A 5 -7.22 11.09 -3.38
N PRO A 6 -7.40 10.61 -4.61
CA PRO A 6 -7.48 9.18 -4.91
C PRO A 6 -6.22 8.41 -4.47
N THR A 7 -6.40 7.22 -3.92
CA THR A 7 -5.30 6.32 -3.54
C THR A 7 -4.64 5.64 -4.75
N GLY A 8 -5.38 5.54 -5.86
CA GLY A 8 -5.00 4.75 -7.03
C GLY A 8 -5.36 3.26 -6.94
N PHE A 9 -6.24 2.92 -5.99
CA PHE A 9 -6.88 1.62 -5.84
C PHE A 9 -8.40 1.82 -5.91
N ASP A 10 -9.02 1.58 -7.07
CA ASP A 10 -10.38 2.02 -7.39
C ASP A 10 -11.44 1.67 -6.33
N LEU A 11 -11.57 0.38 -5.97
CA LEU A 11 -12.54 -0.04 -4.95
C LEU A 11 -12.17 0.43 -3.54
N LEU A 12 -10.89 0.67 -3.26
CA LEU A 12 -10.48 1.27 -2.00
C LEU A 12 -10.91 2.73 -1.94
N ASP A 13 -10.82 3.45 -3.05
CA ASP A 13 -11.29 4.83 -3.16
C ASP A 13 -12.81 4.94 -3.02
N ASP A 14 -13.57 3.94 -3.49
CA ASP A 14 -15.01 3.86 -3.27
C ASP A 14 -15.36 3.73 -1.78
N VAL A 15 -14.62 2.87 -1.04
CA VAL A 15 -14.82 2.68 0.42
C VAL A 15 -14.36 3.89 1.22
N LEU A 16 -13.24 4.51 0.84
CA LEU A 16 -12.63 5.61 1.60
C LEU A 16 -13.09 6.99 1.16
N SER A 17 -13.67 7.15 -0.04
CA SER A 17 -13.89 8.43 -0.72
C SER A 17 -12.57 9.20 -0.97
N GLY A 18 -11.47 8.48 -1.18
CA GLY A 18 -10.12 9.01 -1.29
C GLY A 18 -9.47 9.35 0.06
N MET A 19 -8.27 9.93 0.01
CA MET A 19 -7.51 10.39 1.18
C MET A 19 -7.96 11.80 1.57
N LEU A 20 -8.56 11.97 2.75
CA LEU A 20 -9.22 13.22 3.16
C LEU A 20 -8.23 14.23 3.76
N PRO A 21 -8.06 15.41 3.14
CA PRO A 21 -7.16 16.44 3.67
C PRO A 21 -7.60 16.97 5.05
N GLY A 22 -6.68 16.96 6.00
CA GLY A 22 -6.91 17.46 7.37
C GLY A 22 -7.61 16.50 8.31
N GLU A 23 -8.02 15.33 7.82
CA GLU A 23 -8.74 14.34 8.60
C GLU A 23 -8.01 12.99 8.66
N ASP A 24 -7.19 12.70 7.65
CA ASP A 24 -6.59 11.38 7.52
C ASP A 24 -5.16 11.27 8.06
N LEU A 25 -5.03 10.40 9.07
CA LEU A 25 -3.86 9.59 9.31
C LEU A 25 -4.23 8.15 8.93
N ILE A 26 -3.72 7.68 7.78
CA ILE A 26 -3.99 6.34 7.24
C ILE A 26 -2.84 5.43 7.64
N ALA A 27 -3.09 4.44 8.50
CA ALA A 27 -2.10 3.42 8.83
C ALA A 27 -2.22 2.22 7.88
N ILE A 28 -1.15 1.90 7.17
CA ILE A 28 -1.02 0.67 6.37
C ILE A 28 -0.28 -0.36 7.20
N VAL A 29 -0.94 -1.46 7.53
CA VAL A 29 -0.42 -2.48 8.43
C VAL A 29 -0.19 -3.78 7.67
N ALA A 30 1.04 -4.30 7.71
CA ALA A 30 1.37 -5.58 7.11
C ALA A 30 2.57 -6.21 7.78
N ARG A 31 2.78 -7.50 7.52
CA ARG A 31 4.01 -8.20 7.90
C ARG A 31 5.17 -7.82 6.96
N PRO A 32 6.41 -8.06 7.36
CA PRO A 32 7.55 -7.88 6.45
C PRO A 32 7.36 -8.66 5.15
N GLY A 33 7.65 -8.02 4.02
CA GLY A 33 7.56 -8.64 2.70
C GLY A 33 6.17 -8.65 2.04
N GLU A 34 5.12 -8.18 2.72
CA GLU A 34 3.73 -8.19 2.19
C GLU A 34 3.36 -6.94 1.35
N GLY A 35 4.33 -6.15 0.91
CA GLY A 35 4.08 -5.08 -0.06
C GLY A 35 3.74 -3.70 0.51
N LYS A 36 3.94 -3.42 1.82
CA LYS A 36 3.69 -2.10 2.44
C LYS A 36 4.29 -0.93 1.67
N SER A 37 5.60 -1.01 1.40
CA SER A 37 6.32 0.07 0.71
C SER A 37 5.83 0.24 -0.73
N TRP A 38 5.48 -0.84 -1.43
CA TRP A 38 4.87 -0.75 -2.76
C TRP A 38 3.50 -0.04 -2.72
N THR A 39 2.71 -0.32 -1.68
CA THR A 39 1.38 0.30 -1.52
C THR A 39 1.49 1.80 -1.28
N ILE A 40 2.38 2.24 -0.37
CA ILE A 40 2.57 3.67 -0.11
C ILE A 40 3.18 4.37 -1.33
N ASP A 41 4.15 3.74 -2.02
CA ASP A 41 4.76 4.28 -3.23
C ASP A 41 3.71 4.45 -4.35
N LYS A 42 2.76 3.50 -4.49
CA LYS A 42 1.63 3.61 -5.43
C LYS A 42 0.70 4.77 -5.07
N MET A 43 0.31 4.90 -3.80
CA MET A 43 -0.58 5.99 -3.36
C MET A 43 0.06 7.37 -3.58
N ILE A 44 1.34 7.51 -3.25
CA ILE A 44 2.14 8.73 -3.45
C ILE A 44 2.33 9.01 -4.95
N GLY A 45 2.72 8.01 -5.73
CA GLY A 45 2.88 8.12 -7.18
C GLY A 45 1.59 8.51 -7.90
N ASN A 46 0.46 7.92 -7.50
CA ASN A 46 -0.86 8.29 -8.03
C ASN A 46 -1.24 9.74 -7.72
N ALA A 47 -1.05 10.19 -6.48
CA ALA A 47 -1.31 11.58 -6.12
C ALA A 47 -0.44 12.55 -6.94
N TRP A 48 0.84 12.21 -7.15
CA TRP A 48 1.74 13.00 -7.98
C TRP A 48 1.29 13.04 -9.46
N GLN A 49 0.88 11.90 -10.05
CA GLN A 49 0.33 11.84 -11.42
C GLN A 49 -0.91 12.71 -11.60
N LEU A 50 -1.72 12.87 -10.53
CA LEU A 50 -2.87 13.75 -10.52
C LEU A 50 -2.51 15.24 -10.36
N GLY A 51 -1.23 15.58 -10.33
CA GLY A 51 -0.73 16.96 -10.26
C GLY A 51 -0.57 17.50 -8.84
N HIS A 52 -0.55 16.66 -7.83
CA HIS A 52 -0.33 17.05 -6.44
C HIS A 52 1.16 17.00 -6.05
N ASP A 53 1.65 18.04 -5.39
CA ASP A 53 2.96 17.98 -4.74
C ASP A 53 2.93 16.93 -3.62
N VAL A 54 3.94 16.08 -3.56
CA VAL A 54 4.01 14.99 -2.58
C VAL A 54 5.34 14.99 -1.82
N LEU A 55 5.29 14.47 -0.59
CA LEU A 55 6.46 14.24 0.25
C LEU A 55 6.45 12.81 0.77
N LEU A 56 7.49 12.05 0.48
CA LEU A 56 7.69 10.69 0.98
C LEU A 56 8.97 10.61 1.81
N TYR A 57 8.85 10.25 3.09
CA TYR A 57 9.99 9.79 3.88
C TYR A 57 10.12 8.29 3.72
N SER A 58 11.25 7.84 3.22
CA SER A 58 11.63 6.42 3.16
C SER A 58 12.79 6.16 4.11
N GLY A 59 12.52 5.45 5.19
CA GLY A 59 13.52 5.15 6.22
C GLY A 59 14.38 3.92 5.90
N GLU A 60 13.90 3.03 5.02
CA GLU A 60 14.59 1.77 4.70
C GLU A 60 15.31 1.82 3.35
N MET A 61 14.81 2.59 2.39
CA MET A 61 15.30 2.57 1.01
C MET A 61 16.01 3.85 0.63
N SER A 62 16.97 3.72 -0.30
CA SER A 62 17.62 4.87 -0.93
C SER A 62 16.67 5.56 -1.92
N GLU A 63 16.99 6.82 -2.29
CA GLU A 63 16.24 7.58 -3.29
C GLU A 63 16.13 6.82 -4.61
N ASN A 64 17.22 6.16 -5.05
CA ASN A 64 17.22 5.40 -6.29
C ASN A 64 16.27 4.21 -6.25
N GLN A 65 16.18 3.52 -5.10
CA GLN A 65 15.25 2.40 -4.94
C GLN A 65 13.80 2.86 -4.95
N VAL A 66 13.48 3.96 -4.25
CA VAL A 66 12.15 4.57 -4.27
C VAL A 66 11.82 5.08 -5.67
N GLY A 67 12.74 5.80 -6.32
CA GLY A 67 12.56 6.29 -7.68
C GLY A 67 12.25 5.17 -8.67
N SER A 68 13.07 4.10 -8.67
CA SER A 68 12.83 2.95 -9.55
C SER A 68 11.47 2.27 -9.32
N ARG A 69 10.97 2.21 -8.08
CA ARG A 69 9.62 1.69 -7.80
C ARG A 69 8.54 2.60 -8.32
N ILE A 70 8.66 3.90 -8.08
CA ILE A 70 7.68 4.88 -8.58
C ILE A 70 7.67 4.89 -10.11
N ASP A 71 8.85 4.84 -10.76
CA ASP A 71 8.94 4.70 -12.21
C ASP A 71 8.22 3.44 -12.71
N THR A 72 8.46 2.30 -12.06
CA THR A 72 7.78 1.03 -12.38
C THR A 72 6.26 1.15 -12.21
N LEU A 73 5.80 1.71 -11.08
CA LEU A 73 4.37 1.84 -10.77
C LEU A 73 3.62 2.76 -11.74
N ILE A 74 4.29 3.78 -12.28
CA ILE A 74 3.71 4.74 -13.20
C ILE A 74 3.77 4.25 -14.65
N SER A 75 4.93 3.69 -15.06
CA SER A 75 5.16 3.28 -16.45
C SER A 75 4.76 1.84 -16.75
N ASN A 76 4.54 1.01 -15.73
CA ASN A 76 4.37 -0.44 -15.83
C ASN A 76 5.56 -1.17 -16.50
N ILE A 77 6.72 -0.52 -16.53
CA ILE A 77 7.96 -1.13 -17.03
C ILE A 77 8.59 -1.97 -15.91
N SER A 78 9.14 -3.14 -16.28
CA SER A 78 9.80 -4.04 -15.34
C SER A 78 10.82 -3.32 -14.45
N ILE A 79 10.71 -3.47 -13.14
CA ILE A 79 11.68 -2.94 -12.18
C ILE A 79 13.08 -3.52 -12.41
N ASN A 80 13.15 -4.76 -12.92
CA ASN A 80 14.42 -5.37 -13.29
C ASN A 80 15.06 -4.67 -14.48
N SER A 81 14.28 -4.24 -15.47
CA SER A 81 14.77 -3.44 -16.59
C SER A 81 15.31 -2.10 -16.12
N ILE A 82 14.56 -1.37 -15.29
CA ILE A 82 14.96 -0.06 -14.76
C ILE A 82 16.22 -0.18 -13.89
N THR A 83 16.25 -1.11 -12.95
CA THR A 83 17.36 -1.22 -11.98
C THR A 83 18.63 -1.83 -12.53
N LYS A 84 18.52 -2.75 -13.51
CA LYS A 84 19.67 -3.43 -14.11
C LYS A 84 20.10 -2.83 -15.45
N GLY A 85 19.32 -1.88 -16.00
CA GLY A 85 19.60 -1.30 -17.32
C GLY A 85 19.46 -2.31 -18.46
N ILE A 86 18.58 -3.31 -18.31
CA ILE A 86 18.33 -4.34 -19.33
C ILE A 86 17.13 -3.95 -20.15
N TRP A 87 17.34 -3.47 -21.36
CA TRP A 87 16.33 -2.91 -22.24
C TRP A 87 16.19 -3.69 -23.53
N ASN A 88 14.99 -3.79 -24.06
CA ASN A 88 14.76 -3.94 -25.50
C ASN A 88 14.38 -2.57 -26.08
N ASP A 89 14.43 -2.44 -27.41
CA ASP A 89 14.25 -1.15 -28.07
C ASP A 89 12.90 -0.49 -27.71
N ASN A 90 11.84 -1.27 -27.62
CA ASN A 90 10.50 -0.78 -27.28
C ASN A 90 10.41 -0.28 -25.83
N THR A 91 10.86 -1.07 -24.86
CA THR A 91 10.83 -0.67 -23.44
C THR A 91 11.75 0.50 -23.14
N PHE A 92 12.85 0.64 -23.89
CA PHE A 92 13.74 1.79 -23.75
C PHE A 92 13.10 3.09 -24.23
N GLU A 93 12.40 3.08 -25.37
CA GLU A 93 11.66 4.25 -25.84
C GLU A 93 10.52 4.59 -24.90
N GLN A 94 9.74 3.62 -24.43
CA GLN A 94 8.70 3.83 -23.42
C GLN A 94 9.26 4.46 -22.13
N TYR A 95 10.44 4.04 -21.70
CA TYR A 95 11.08 4.64 -20.52
C TYR A 95 11.54 6.07 -20.75
N LYS A 96 12.04 6.40 -21.94
CA LYS A 96 12.37 7.78 -22.31
C LYS A 96 11.12 8.67 -22.27
N ASP A 97 10.02 8.21 -22.85
CA ASP A 97 8.75 8.95 -22.83
C ASP A 97 8.28 9.18 -21.39
N HIS A 98 8.38 8.13 -20.53
CA HIS A 98 8.08 8.25 -19.11
C HIS A 98 8.96 9.32 -18.43
N ILE A 99 10.28 9.28 -18.61
CA ILE A 99 11.20 10.29 -18.03
C ILE A 99 10.89 11.70 -18.53
N GLN A 100 10.54 11.85 -19.82
CA GLN A 100 10.10 13.14 -20.34
C GLN A 100 8.85 13.64 -19.62
N LEU A 101 7.85 12.79 -19.45
CA LEU A 101 6.61 13.07 -18.73
C LEU A 101 6.87 13.48 -17.27
N MET A 102 7.77 12.75 -16.59
CA MET A 102 8.24 13.10 -15.23
C MET A 102 8.88 14.49 -15.18
N THR A 103 9.71 14.82 -16.17
CA THR A 103 10.43 16.09 -16.25
C THR A 103 9.50 17.27 -16.57
N GLU A 104 8.45 17.05 -17.34
CA GLU A 104 7.45 18.06 -17.71
C GLU A 104 6.40 18.30 -16.63
N SER A 105 6.30 17.42 -15.62
CA SER A 105 5.36 17.58 -14.51
C SER A 105 5.63 18.85 -13.73
N LYS A 106 4.55 19.57 -13.42
CA LYS A 106 4.62 20.73 -12.52
C LYS A 106 4.54 20.34 -11.04
N ALA A 107 4.05 19.14 -10.77
CA ALA A 107 3.99 18.61 -9.41
C ALA A 107 5.37 18.15 -8.93
N ALA A 108 5.70 18.44 -7.69
CA ALA A 108 6.95 18.01 -7.09
C ALA A 108 6.80 16.63 -6.41
N LEU A 109 7.72 15.71 -6.73
CA LEU A 109 7.89 14.46 -6.03
C LEU A 109 9.12 14.57 -5.11
N ASN A 110 8.90 14.82 -3.82
CA ASN A 110 9.96 14.98 -2.84
C ASN A 110 10.16 13.67 -2.06
N VAL A 111 11.30 13.02 -2.25
CA VAL A 111 11.72 11.86 -1.47
C VAL A 111 12.80 12.26 -0.49
N VAL A 112 12.65 11.85 0.78
CA VAL A 112 13.60 12.13 1.85
C VAL A 112 14.03 10.83 2.49
N THR A 113 15.33 10.64 2.66
CA THR A 113 15.93 9.43 3.23
C THR A 113 16.85 9.77 4.41
N PRO A 114 17.19 8.80 5.27
CA PRO A 114 18.18 9.02 6.34
C PRO A 114 19.52 9.55 5.82
N TYR A 115 19.93 9.18 4.62
CA TYR A 115 21.17 9.70 4.01
C TYR A 115 21.14 11.23 3.89
N MET A 116 20.02 11.79 3.40
CA MET A 116 19.82 13.25 3.30
C MET A 116 19.77 13.94 4.68
N LEU A 117 19.46 13.18 5.73
CA LEU A 117 19.41 13.64 7.12
C LEU A 117 20.74 13.45 7.87
N GLY A 118 21.84 13.14 7.16
CA GLY A 118 23.15 12.87 7.76
C GLY A 118 23.17 11.59 8.60
N GLY A 119 22.44 10.56 8.17
CA GLY A 119 22.34 9.25 8.82
C GLY A 119 21.40 9.21 10.02
N ARG A 120 20.58 10.25 10.25
CA ARG A 120 19.60 10.32 11.35
C ARG A 120 18.23 9.86 10.89
N ASN A 121 17.44 9.33 11.82
CA ASN A 121 16.04 9.05 11.59
C ASN A 121 15.23 10.35 11.50
N MET A 122 14.05 10.24 10.88
CA MET A 122 13.05 11.30 10.90
C MET A 122 12.53 11.52 12.34
N THR A 123 12.15 12.74 12.63
CA THR A 123 11.35 13.10 13.81
C THR A 123 10.13 13.89 13.36
N VAL A 124 9.06 13.91 14.15
CA VAL A 124 7.84 14.64 13.76
C VAL A 124 8.09 16.15 13.60
N PRO A 125 8.87 16.83 14.47
CA PRO A 125 9.26 18.22 14.24
C PRO A 125 10.06 18.46 12.95
N LEU A 126 10.93 17.52 12.57
CA LEU A 126 11.69 17.61 11.32
C LEU A 126 10.77 17.43 10.10
N LEU A 127 9.86 16.44 10.16
CA LEU A 127 8.85 16.24 9.12
C LEU A 127 7.97 17.50 8.97
N GLU A 128 7.57 18.12 10.07
CA GLU A 128 6.82 19.38 10.05
C GLU A 128 7.59 20.50 9.34
N SER A 129 8.90 20.60 9.57
CA SER A 129 9.72 21.61 8.88
C SER A 129 9.76 21.38 7.36
N MET A 130 9.76 20.11 6.94
CA MET A 130 9.72 19.74 5.52
C MET A 130 8.33 19.99 4.91
N ILE A 131 7.26 19.69 5.62
CA ILE A 131 5.89 20.04 5.20
C ILE A 131 5.77 21.57 4.96
N ARG A 132 6.32 22.39 5.85
CA ARG A 132 6.34 23.84 5.66
C ARG A 132 7.16 24.28 4.45
N LYS A 133 8.27 23.61 4.20
CA LYS A 133 9.18 23.90 3.07
C LYS A 133 8.58 23.50 1.74
N PHE A 134 8.11 22.26 1.63
CA PHE A 134 7.67 21.65 0.36
C PHE A 134 6.19 21.84 0.08
N LYS A 135 5.38 22.14 1.11
CA LYS A 135 3.92 22.34 1.04
C LYS A 135 3.20 21.22 0.28
N PRO A 136 3.47 19.93 0.62
CA PRO A 136 2.88 18.82 -0.10
C PRO A 136 1.37 18.73 0.13
N ALA A 137 0.65 18.17 -0.85
CA ALA A 137 -0.76 17.83 -0.70
C ALA A 137 -0.97 16.47 -0.02
N VAL A 138 0.04 15.58 -0.07
CA VAL A 138 0.03 14.26 0.58
C VAL A 138 1.41 13.97 1.16
N VAL A 139 1.46 13.33 2.33
CA VAL A 139 2.70 12.89 2.98
C VAL A 139 2.67 11.39 3.19
N GLY A 140 3.76 10.71 2.80
CA GLY A 140 4.02 9.31 3.10
C GLY A 140 5.15 9.16 4.11
N VAL A 141 5.01 8.20 5.04
CA VAL A 141 6.03 7.84 6.04
C VAL A 141 6.26 6.33 6.03
N ASP A 142 7.39 5.89 5.50
CA ASP A 142 7.79 4.49 5.43
C ASP A 142 9.10 4.28 6.21
N GLN A 143 9.06 3.81 7.46
CA GLN A 143 7.92 3.34 8.27
C GLN A 143 7.99 3.90 9.70
N LEU A 144 6.93 3.69 10.50
CA LEU A 144 6.82 4.19 11.89
C LEU A 144 8.03 3.84 12.77
N SER A 145 8.55 2.62 12.67
CA SER A 145 9.70 2.15 13.49
C SER A 145 11.02 2.90 13.21
N LEU A 146 11.06 3.70 12.14
CA LEU A 146 12.21 4.52 11.72
C LEU A 146 11.94 6.02 11.89
N VAL A 147 10.95 6.34 12.71
CA VAL A 147 10.70 7.71 13.20
C VAL A 147 11.01 7.75 14.68
N ASP A 148 11.87 8.68 15.10
CA ASP A 148 12.25 8.84 16.49
C ASP A 148 11.24 9.73 17.24
N ASP A 149 10.79 9.25 18.41
CA ASP A 149 9.99 10.04 19.34
C ASP A 149 10.88 11.07 20.07
N THR A 150 10.44 12.31 20.11
CA THR A 150 11.14 13.42 20.79
C THR A 150 10.55 13.75 22.16
N ILE A 151 9.45 13.11 22.57
CA ILE A 151 8.67 13.46 23.77
C ILE A 151 8.79 12.40 24.86
N GLY A 152 8.76 11.12 24.49
CA GLY A 152 8.63 10.01 25.43
C GLY A 152 9.93 9.34 25.85
N PRO A 153 9.87 8.48 26.87
CA PRO A 153 11.02 7.70 27.30
C PRO A 153 11.42 6.69 26.22
N ARG A 154 12.73 6.63 25.92
CA ARG A 154 13.29 5.78 24.84
C ARG A 154 13.07 4.27 25.02
N GLU A 155 12.72 3.84 26.21
CA GLU A 155 12.65 2.41 26.59
C GLU A 155 11.30 1.74 26.28
N GLN A 156 10.25 2.52 25.98
CA GLN A 156 8.89 2.00 25.76
C GLN A 156 8.39 2.29 24.34
N LYS A 157 8.70 1.43 23.40
CA LYS A 157 8.28 1.56 21.98
C LYS A 157 6.79 1.81 21.81
N ARG A 158 5.94 1.16 22.63
CA ARG A 158 4.50 1.36 22.60
C ARG A 158 4.11 2.83 22.86
N VAL A 159 4.74 3.47 23.84
CA VAL A 159 4.51 4.88 24.14
C VAL A 159 5.04 5.78 23.03
N GLN A 160 6.24 5.48 22.50
CA GLN A 160 6.82 6.22 21.37
C GLN A 160 5.89 6.21 20.15
N TYR A 161 5.38 5.04 19.78
CA TYR A 161 4.49 4.91 18.61
C TYR A 161 3.16 5.65 18.84
N ALA A 162 2.62 5.61 20.06
CA ALA A 162 1.43 6.37 20.42
C ALA A 162 1.66 7.88 20.31
N ASN A 163 2.81 8.38 20.80
CA ASN A 163 3.19 9.79 20.71
C ASN A 163 3.36 10.22 19.26
N ILE A 164 4.20 9.49 18.49
CA ILE A 164 4.46 9.81 17.08
C ILE A 164 3.16 9.86 16.28
N THR A 165 2.28 8.85 16.44
CA THR A 165 1.02 8.82 15.69
C THR A 165 0.04 9.91 16.11
N ALA A 166 0.00 10.27 17.40
CA ALA A 166 -0.79 11.41 17.87
C ALA A 166 -0.30 12.74 17.29
N GLU A 167 1.04 12.93 17.20
CA GLU A 167 1.62 14.12 16.59
C GLU A 167 1.39 14.16 15.08
N LEU A 168 1.54 13.04 14.36
CA LEU A 168 1.25 12.94 12.93
C LEU A 168 -0.22 13.29 12.63
N TYR A 169 -1.16 12.80 13.45
CA TYR A 169 -2.57 13.17 13.30
C TYR A 169 -2.79 14.67 13.48
N LYS A 170 -2.12 15.30 14.47
CA LYS A 170 -2.17 16.76 14.66
C LYS A 170 -1.58 17.52 13.47
N LEU A 171 -0.50 17.00 12.85
CA LEU A 171 0.07 17.59 11.63
C LEU A 171 -0.90 17.52 10.46
N SER A 172 -1.57 16.38 10.25
CA SER A 172 -2.60 16.22 9.23
C SER A 172 -3.68 17.30 9.38
N ALA A 173 -4.24 17.46 10.57
CA ALA A 173 -5.26 18.47 10.86
C ALA A 173 -4.74 19.91 10.69
N LYS A 174 -3.51 20.18 11.17
CA LYS A 174 -2.89 21.52 11.13
C LYS A 174 -2.63 22.02 9.72
N TYR A 175 -2.08 21.15 8.88
CA TYR A 175 -1.68 21.49 7.51
C TYR A 175 -2.73 21.14 6.46
N LYS A 176 -3.83 20.51 6.88
CA LYS A 176 -4.93 20.04 6.01
C LYS A 176 -4.41 19.13 4.90
N ILE A 177 -3.61 18.14 5.26
CA ILE A 177 -3.03 17.15 4.36
C ILE A 177 -3.29 15.74 4.89
N PRO A 178 -3.58 14.73 4.06
CA PRO A 178 -3.57 13.34 4.49
C PRO A 178 -2.13 12.87 4.71
N ILE A 179 -1.94 12.05 5.75
CA ILE A 179 -0.67 11.40 6.05
C ILE A 179 -0.86 9.89 5.99
N ILE A 180 -0.04 9.20 5.20
CA ILE A 180 -0.01 7.75 5.08
C ILE A 180 1.19 7.24 5.88
N LEU A 181 0.98 6.25 6.74
CA LEU A 181 1.98 5.72 7.64
C LEU A 181 2.08 4.20 7.51
N ASN A 182 3.23 3.68 7.10
CA ASN A 182 3.50 2.25 7.15
C ASN A 182 3.81 1.79 8.57
N VAL A 183 3.15 0.71 8.98
CA VAL A 183 3.26 0.09 10.30
C VAL A 183 3.49 -1.40 10.17
N GLN A 184 4.44 -1.94 10.92
CA GLN A 184 4.68 -3.38 10.92
C GLN A 184 3.69 -4.09 11.84
N ALA A 185 3.06 -5.18 11.34
CA ALA A 185 2.21 -6.03 12.14
C ALA A 185 3.00 -6.84 13.17
N GLY A 186 2.41 -7.07 14.35
CA GLY A 186 3.00 -7.86 15.43
C GLY A 186 3.09 -9.35 15.09
N ARG A 187 3.86 -10.09 15.90
CA ARG A 187 4.04 -11.54 15.72
C ARG A 187 2.75 -12.33 15.93
N SER A 188 1.84 -11.85 16.75
CA SER A 188 0.52 -12.47 17.01
C SER A 188 -0.38 -12.55 15.77
N SER A 189 -0.14 -11.75 14.74
CA SER A 189 -0.87 -11.82 13.47
C SER A 189 -0.59 -13.08 12.65
N LYS A 190 0.42 -13.90 13.03
CA LYS A 190 0.79 -15.11 12.27
C LYS A 190 -0.28 -16.21 12.31
N ASP A 191 -0.97 -16.33 13.42
CA ASP A 191 -1.89 -17.43 13.69
C ASP A 191 -3.36 -17.01 13.53
N SER A 192 -3.61 -15.77 13.09
CA SER A 192 -4.96 -15.26 12.87
C SER A 192 -5.51 -15.74 11.53
N ALA A 193 -6.48 -16.64 11.58
CA ALA A 193 -7.19 -17.11 10.39
C ALA A 193 -8.04 -15.99 9.73
N SER A 194 -8.51 -15.02 10.54
CA SER A 194 -9.29 -13.87 10.11
C SER A 194 -8.46 -12.67 9.59
N GLY A 195 -7.17 -12.89 9.30
CA GLY A 195 -6.28 -11.82 8.83
C GLY A 195 -5.79 -10.88 9.92
N ILE A 196 -5.21 -9.74 9.52
CA ILE A 196 -4.70 -8.72 10.46
C ILE A 196 -5.87 -7.92 11.00
N GLN A 197 -6.06 -7.95 12.33
CA GLN A 197 -7.04 -7.14 13.06
C GLN A 197 -6.35 -5.98 13.80
N LEU A 198 -7.11 -5.02 14.35
CA LEU A 198 -6.57 -3.88 15.10
C LEU A 198 -5.66 -4.31 16.25
N GLU A 199 -5.97 -5.40 16.92
CA GLU A 199 -5.19 -6.00 18.01
C GLU A 199 -3.83 -6.56 17.58
N HIS A 200 -3.64 -6.81 16.28
CA HIS A 200 -2.39 -7.30 15.70
C HIS A 200 -1.43 -6.18 15.29
N ILE A 201 -1.81 -4.91 15.50
CA ILE A 201 -0.91 -3.79 15.24
C ILE A 201 0.22 -3.86 16.28
N ALA A 202 1.44 -4.13 15.80
CA ALA A 202 2.58 -4.38 16.67
C ALA A 202 2.77 -3.26 17.70
N GLU A 203 2.83 -3.69 18.96
CA GLU A 203 3.28 -2.88 20.10
C GLU A 203 2.50 -1.59 20.40
N SER A 204 1.30 -1.35 19.75
CA SER A 204 0.63 -0.07 20.00
C SER A 204 -0.87 -0.05 19.71
N ASP A 205 -1.70 -0.22 20.75
CA ASP A 205 -3.11 0.20 20.72
C ASP A 205 -3.22 1.69 20.32
N GLY A 206 -2.20 2.49 20.61
CA GLY A 206 -2.13 3.91 20.29
C GLY A 206 -2.14 4.20 18.79
N VAL A 207 -1.52 3.35 17.96
CA VAL A 207 -1.60 3.50 16.48
C VAL A 207 -3.05 3.32 16.02
N GLY A 208 -3.69 2.22 16.45
CA GLY A 208 -5.08 1.94 16.11
C GLY A 208 -6.05 3.01 16.63
N GLN A 209 -5.78 3.63 17.77
CA GLN A 209 -6.61 4.72 18.31
C GLN A 209 -6.44 6.03 17.55
N ASN A 210 -5.20 6.42 17.26
CA ASN A 210 -4.86 7.71 16.63
C ASN A 210 -5.15 7.72 15.12
N ALA A 211 -4.90 6.61 14.41
CA ALA A 211 -5.22 6.53 12.99
C ALA A 211 -6.73 6.72 12.74
N SER A 212 -7.07 7.53 11.76
CA SER A 212 -8.46 7.69 11.30
C SER A 212 -8.91 6.46 10.51
N ARG A 213 -7.98 5.87 9.77
CA ARG A 213 -8.19 4.68 8.96
C ARG A 213 -7.03 3.70 9.13
N VAL A 214 -7.35 2.40 9.08
CA VAL A 214 -6.37 1.32 9.12
C VAL A 214 -6.66 0.37 7.98
N ILE A 215 -5.66 0.16 7.14
CA ILE A 215 -5.69 -0.76 6.01
C ILE A 215 -4.69 -1.87 6.29
N ALA A 216 -5.15 -3.10 6.38
CA ALA A 216 -4.29 -4.26 6.51
C ALA A 216 -3.98 -4.85 5.14
N ILE A 217 -2.71 -5.24 4.94
CA ILE A 217 -2.28 -5.94 3.74
C ILE A 217 -2.02 -7.39 4.06
N LYS A 218 -2.48 -8.28 3.18
CA LYS A 218 -2.12 -9.69 3.17
C LYS A 218 -1.76 -10.09 1.75
N GLN A 219 -0.56 -10.67 1.58
CA GLN A 219 -0.14 -11.25 0.32
C GLN A 219 -0.24 -12.76 0.42
N GLU A 220 -0.96 -13.38 -0.51
CA GLU A 220 -1.03 -14.82 -0.74
C GLU A 220 -0.38 -15.16 -2.09
N ALA A 221 -0.26 -16.46 -2.41
CA ALA A 221 0.45 -16.88 -3.63
C ALA A 221 -0.13 -16.27 -4.92
N ASP A 222 -1.45 -16.10 -4.97
CA ASP A 222 -2.18 -15.68 -6.17
C ASP A 222 -3.00 -14.40 -5.94
N SER A 223 -2.95 -13.79 -4.74
CA SER A 223 -3.73 -12.58 -4.43
C SER A 223 -3.00 -11.62 -3.49
N PHE A 224 -3.27 -10.33 -3.70
CA PHE A 224 -2.89 -9.24 -2.84
C PHE A 224 -4.15 -8.60 -2.28
N GLN A 225 -4.31 -8.59 -0.97
CA GLN A 225 -5.52 -8.17 -0.29
C GLN A 225 -5.31 -6.88 0.47
N LEU A 226 -6.24 -5.92 0.28
CA LEU A 226 -6.37 -4.71 1.08
C LEU A 226 -7.64 -4.81 1.91
N SER A 227 -7.50 -4.95 3.23
CA SER A 227 -8.63 -5.02 4.16
C SER A 227 -8.77 -3.71 4.93
N VAL A 228 -9.91 -3.05 4.83
CA VAL A 228 -10.23 -1.85 5.61
C VAL A 228 -10.66 -2.29 7.01
N VAL A 229 -9.71 -2.27 7.96
CA VAL A 229 -9.91 -2.75 9.34
C VAL A 229 -10.54 -1.68 10.23
N LYS A 230 -10.32 -0.41 9.87
CA LYS A 230 -10.92 0.75 10.54
C LYS A 230 -11.18 1.85 9.52
N ASN A 231 -12.36 2.41 9.54
CA ASN A 231 -12.72 3.62 8.81
C ASN A 231 -13.58 4.54 9.68
N ARG A 232 -13.02 5.66 10.13
CA ARG A 232 -13.75 6.60 11.01
C ARG A 232 -14.91 7.30 10.30
N TYR A 233 -14.87 7.36 8.97
CA TYR A 233 -15.77 8.19 8.15
C TYR A 233 -16.70 7.38 7.25
N GLY A 234 -16.72 6.06 7.36
CA GLY A 234 -17.55 5.22 6.50
C GLY A 234 -17.48 3.75 6.86
N ASP A 235 -17.80 2.91 5.90
CA ASP A 235 -17.80 1.46 6.06
C ASP A 235 -16.38 0.94 6.36
N ASP A 236 -16.30 -0.02 7.26
CA ASP A 236 -15.12 -0.85 7.52
C ASP A 236 -15.40 -2.33 7.17
N LYS A 237 -14.43 -3.21 7.44
CA LYS A 237 -14.51 -4.66 7.19
C LYS A 237 -14.72 -5.06 5.72
N LYS A 238 -14.29 -4.21 4.79
CA LYS A 238 -14.23 -4.55 3.37
C LYS A 238 -12.84 -5.04 3.02
N THR A 239 -12.76 -6.21 2.38
CA THR A 239 -11.52 -6.74 1.82
C THR A 239 -11.61 -6.71 0.31
N ILE A 240 -10.59 -6.14 -0.33
CA ILE A 240 -10.49 -5.98 -1.78
C ILE A 240 -9.30 -6.82 -2.24
N GLU A 241 -9.51 -7.62 -3.26
CA GLU A 241 -8.48 -8.50 -3.83
C GLU A 241 -7.98 -7.99 -5.18
N TYR A 242 -6.67 -8.11 -5.36
CA TYR A 242 -5.94 -7.82 -6.58
C TYR A 242 -5.03 -8.98 -6.96
N MET A 243 -4.80 -9.18 -8.25
CA MET A 243 -3.58 -9.81 -8.72
C MET A 243 -2.48 -8.76 -8.74
N TRP A 244 -1.32 -9.05 -8.15
CA TRP A 244 -0.20 -8.13 -8.11
C TRP A 244 1.02 -8.72 -8.81
N ASP A 245 1.43 -8.07 -9.90
CA ASP A 245 2.70 -8.33 -10.56
C ASP A 245 3.77 -7.39 -10.00
N VAL A 246 4.65 -7.92 -9.18
CA VAL A 246 5.72 -7.16 -8.53
C VAL A 246 6.71 -6.59 -9.53
N ASP A 247 6.95 -7.29 -10.66
CA ASP A 247 7.95 -6.89 -11.64
C ASP A 247 7.52 -5.62 -12.41
N THR A 248 6.25 -5.53 -12.75
CA THR A 248 5.69 -4.34 -13.44
C THR A 248 4.96 -3.37 -12.50
N GLY A 249 4.84 -3.69 -11.22
CA GLY A 249 4.08 -2.89 -10.26
C GLY A 249 2.58 -2.84 -10.54
N THR A 250 2.07 -3.77 -11.37
CA THR A 250 0.67 -3.75 -11.82
C THR A 250 -0.24 -4.43 -10.80
N TYR A 251 -1.29 -3.73 -10.40
CA TYR A 251 -2.38 -4.27 -9.56
C TYR A 251 -3.63 -4.42 -10.42
N THR A 252 -4.00 -5.66 -10.73
CA THR A 252 -5.22 -5.96 -11.48
C THR A 252 -6.33 -6.31 -10.50
N LEU A 253 -7.41 -5.52 -10.49
CA LEU A 253 -8.55 -5.71 -9.61
C LEU A 253 -9.22 -7.08 -9.86
N ILE A 254 -9.49 -7.83 -8.78
CA ILE A 254 -10.31 -9.04 -8.79
C ILE A 254 -11.72 -8.68 -8.32
N GLY A 255 -11.87 -7.99 -7.20
CA GLY A 255 -13.14 -7.59 -6.61
C GLY A 255 -13.12 -7.53 -5.09
N TYR A 256 -14.30 -7.46 -4.48
CA TYR A 256 -14.45 -7.68 -3.05
C TYR A 256 -14.34 -9.17 -2.75
N LYS A 257 -13.68 -9.50 -1.64
CA LYS A 257 -13.67 -10.85 -1.08
C LYS A 257 -14.97 -11.07 -0.31
N ASP A 258 -15.70 -12.13 -0.65
CA ASP A 258 -16.94 -12.50 0.04
C ASP A 258 -16.62 -13.09 1.42
N GLU A 259 -17.45 -12.78 2.44
CA GLU A 259 -17.27 -13.27 3.82
C GLU A 259 -17.40 -14.81 3.92
N GLU A 260 -18.13 -15.44 2.99
CA GLU A 260 -18.28 -16.91 2.92
C GLU A 260 -16.97 -17.64 2.61
N ASP A 261 -16.07 -17.02 1.85
CA ASP A 261 -14.75 -17.59 1.53
C ASP A 261 -13.80 -17.65 2.75
N GLU A 262 -14.06 -16.86 3.79
CA GLU A 262 -13.29 -16.91 5.04
C GLU A 262 -13.70 -18.08 5.93
N GLU A 263 -14.97 -18.52 5.94
CA GLU A 263 -15.45 -19.66 6.73
C GLU A 263 -15.04 -21.01 6.13
N GLU A 264 -15.03 -21.16 4.80
CA GLU A 264 -14.58 -22.40 4.15
C GLU A 264 -13.08 -22.68 4.37
N GLY A 265 -12.25 -21.62 4.44
CA GLY A 265 -10.83 -21.74 4.80
C GLY A 265 -10.58 -22.26 6.22
N TYR A 266 -11.54 -22.09 7.13
CA TYR A 266 -11.46 -22.55 8.51
C TYR A 266 -11.81 -24.03 8.65
N HIS A 267 -12.84 -24.49 7.93
CA HIS A 267 -13.27 -25.89 7.97
C HIS A 267 -12.32 -26.87 7.27
N SER A 268 -11.59 -26.44 6.24
CA SER A 268 -10.66 -27.30 5.51
C SER A 268 -9.38 -27.66 6.25
N ARG A 269 -9.04 -26.95 7.35
CA ARG A 269 -7.84 -27.22 8.17
C ARG A 269 -8.08 -28.11 9.39
N SER A 270 -9.33 -28.32 9.78
CA SER A 270 -9.68 -29.11 10.99
C SER A 270 -9.98 -30.57 10.72
N GLU A 271 -10.16 -31.01 9.47
CA GLU A 271 -10.41 -32.40 9.13
C GLU A 271 -9.25 -33.03 8.39
N ARG A 272 -8.47 -33.89 9.07
CA ARG A 272 -7.65 -34.89 8.39
C ARG A 272 -8.60 -36.00 7.92
N PRO A 273 -8.77 -36.24 6.61
CA PRO A 273 -9.73 -37.22 6.15
C PRO A 273 -9.19 -38.66 6.36
N GLY A 274 -10.01 -39.44 7.02
CA GLY A 274 -10.01 -40.88 6.83
C GLY A 274 -10.42 -41.20 5.38
N LYS A 275 -9.75 -42.20 4.78
CA LYS A 275 -9.92 -42.66 3.41
C LYS A 275 -11.40 -42.88 3.05
N GLY A 276 -11.89 -42.20 1.99
CA GLY A 276 -13.14 -42.54 1.34
C GLY A 276 -13.71 -41.44 0.42
N ASN A 277 -13.74 -41.79 -0.89
CA ASN A 277 -14.49 -41.16 -2.02
C ASN A 277 -14.07 -39.79 -2.58
N VAL A 278 -13.19 -39.87 -3.55
CA VAL A 278 -12.88 -38.86 -4.56
C VAL A 278 -13.83 -39.03 -5.74
N SER A 279 -14.81 -38.15 -5.99
CA SER A 279 -15.41 -38.02 -7.34
C SER A 279 -16.34 -36.82 -7.65
N GLN A 280 -16.63 -35.87 -6.77
CA GLN A 280 -17.49 -34.72 -7.16
C GLN A 280 -16.92 -33.31 -7.03
N GLU A 281 -15.89 -33.06 -6.23
CA GLU A 281 -15.29 -31.71 -6.04
C GLU A 281 -14.46 -31.18 -7.21
N ASN A 282 -14.03 -32.06 -8.13
CA ASN A 282 -13.18 -31.68 -9.26
C ASN A 282 -13.89 -30.96 -10.41
N SER A 283 -15.22 -30.86 -10.43
CA SER A 283 -15.96 -30.31 -11.57
C SER A 283 -16.15 -28.78 -11.52
N LEU A 284 -16.35 -28.22 -10.32
CA LEU A 284 -16.55 -26.78 -10.13
C LEU A 284 -15.23 -26.00 -10.20
N GLN A 285 -14.17 -26.47 -9.58
CA GLN A 285 -12.82 -25.88 -9.70
C GLN A 285 -12.29 -25.91 -11.15
N ARG A 286 -12.59 -26.97 -11.90
CA ARG A 286 -12.26 -27.03 -13.34
C ARG A 286 -13.06 -26.02 -14.17
N LYS A 287 -14.31 -25.72 -13.82
CA LYS A 287 -15.14 -24.71 -14.50
C LYS A 287 -14.64 -23.28 -14.22
N SER A 288 -14.29 -22.95 -12.97
CA SER A 288 -13.72 -21.66 -12.60
C SER A 288 -12.38 -21.39 -13.29
N ARG A 289 -11.44 -22.34 -13.25
CA ARG A 289 -10.14 -22.23 -13.96
C ARG A 289 -10.28 -22.14 -15.47
N ARG A 290 -11.34 -22.72 -16.05
CA ARG A 290 -11.61 -22.62 -17.49
C ARG A 290 -12.18 -21.26 -17.89
N ALA A 291 -13.05 -20.68 -17.06
CA ALA A 291 -13.58 -19.33 -17.24
C ALA A 291 -12.49 -18.25 -17.13
N SER A 292 -11.61 -18.33 -16.13
CA SER A 292 -10.47 -17.40 -15.97
C SER A 292 -9.50 -17.47 -17.15
N ARG A 293 -9.22 -18.66 -17.69
CA ARG A 293 -8.37 -18.82 -18.89
C ARG A 293 -9.05 -18.31 -20.19
N GLU A 294 -10.36 -18.38 -20.25
CA GLU A 294 -11.13 -17.85 -21.40
C GLU A 294 -11.16 -16.31 -21.39
N ILE A 295 -11.28 -15.69 -20.21
CA ILE A 295 -11.18 -14.24 -20.02
C ILE A 295 -9.77 -13.75 -20.39
N GLN A 296 -8.71 -14.41 -19.90
CA GLN A 296 -7.33 -14.07 -20.28
C GLN A 296 -7.07 -14.17 -21.79
N ARG A 297 -7.66 -15.18 -22.46
CA ARG A 297 -7.53 -15.32 -23.92
C ARG A 297 -8.32 -14.25 -24.70
N LYS A 298 -9.44 -13.76 -24.17
CA LYS A 298 -10.17 -12.64 -24.76
C LYS A 298 -9.43 -11.32 -24.64
N VAL A 299 -8.94 -10.99 -23.44
CA VAL A 299 -8.14 -9.79 -23.20
C VAL A 299 -6.88 -9.76 -24.05
N SER A 300 -6.18 -10.92 -24.20
CA SER A 300 -5.01 -11.02 -25.08
C SER A 300 -5.33 -10.94 -26.58
N ARG A 301 -6.55 -11.21 -27.01
CA ARG A 301 -6.97 -11.08 -28.42
C ARG A 301 -7.48 -9.69 -28.77
N GLU A 302 -8.22 -9.06 -27.87
CA GLU A 302 -8.75 -7.71 -28.08
C GLU A 302 -7.66 -6.62 -27.92
N GLY A 303 -6.56 -6.89 -27.18
CA GLY A 303 -5.40 -6.01 -27.08
C GLY A 303 -4.47 -6.01 -28.30
N ILE A 304 -4.67 -6.89 -29.29
CA ILE A 304 -3.87 -6.98 -30.51
C ILE A 304 -4.57 -6.29 -31.71
N GLU A 305 -5.86 -6.00 -31.62
CA GLU A 305 -6.62 -5.32 -32.70
C GLU A 305 -6.78 -3.80 -32.50
N ALA A 306 -6.14 -3.20 -31.47
CA ALA A 306 -6.26 -1.78 -31.16
C ALA A 306 -4.94 -1.00 -31.32
N PHE A 307 -4.01 -1.46 -32.20
CA PHE A 307 -2.88 -0.64 -32.71
C PHE A 307 -2.55 -0.98 -34.14
#